data_52012ff45b5e34993d0297a4382b4cf7
#
_entry.id   52012ff45b5e34993d0297a4382b4cf7
#
_cell.length_a   1.000
_cell.length_b   1.000
_cell.length_c   1.000
_cell.angle_alpha   90.00
_cell.angle_beta   90.00
_cell.angle_gamma   90.00
#
_symmetry.space_group_name_H-M   'P 1'
#
loop_
_entity.id
_entity.type
_entity.pdbx_description
1 polymer ?
#
loop_
_entity_poly.entity_id
_entity_poly.type
_entity_poly.pdbx_seq_one_letter_code
_entity_poly.pdbx_strand_id
1 'polypeptide(L)'
;MAATLRPATIGEGVRTMSDKVARGSRWILVPIAGAALAAGWVVRQRARRDSGQADAPADVGFMRALHAALRRDLARLRDAAARLDGAAGAPPTVLAGWDAFRAELDNHHSAEDEDLWPVLRRELSDPGELAAVDAMVAEHREIPAALAAVDAALRGGGDLAAPVERLSSVVLDHLEHEEREVLPLIERHLTRAQWRAFLLTERDRRPPRERPEFLAWILDDAGEQDAAAVLTELPPPARLVYRRVLQPRYAAQHRWQLPSPAGKA
;
A
#
# COMPACT_ATOMS: atom_id res chain seq x y z
N MET A 1 -0.78 21.69 -76.77
CA MET A 1 -0.50 20.26 -76.75
C MET A 1 -0.40 19.82 -75.33
N ALA A 2 -1.46 19.17 -74.80
CA ALA A 2 -1.56 18.68 -73.42
C ALA A 2 -1.08 17.24 -73.42
N ALA A 3 -0.15 16.93 -72.49
CA ALA A 3 0.31 15.56 -72.23
C ALA A 3 -0.23 15.13 -70.85
N THR A 4 -1.20 14.24 -70.89
CA THR A 4 -1.80 13.55 -69.78
C THR A 4 -0.85 12.49 -69.23
N LEU A 5 -0.43 12.61 -67.97
CA LEU A 5 0.25 11.56 -67.21
C LEU A 5 -0.75 10.72 -66.42
N ARG A 6 -0.77 9.42 -66.68
CA ARG A 6 -1.52 8.39 -65.95
C ARG A 6 -0.84 8.11 -64.61
N PRO A 7 -1.58 7.84 -63.52
CA PRO A 7 -0.97 7.35 -62.28
C PRO A 7 -0.71 5.84 -62.34
N ALA A 8 0.48 5.45 -61.87
CA ALA A 8 0.91 4.07 -61.73
C ALA A 8 0.25 3.46 -60.47
N THR A 9 -0.37 2.33 -60.66
CA THR A 9 -0.83 1.40 -59.60
C THR A 9 0.38 0.75 -58.94
N ILE A 10 0.54 0.99 -57.63
CA ILE A 10 1.45 0.19 -56.79
C ILE A 10 0.57 -0.83 -56.05
N GLY A 11 0.72 -2.08 -56.46
CA GLY A 11 0.11 -3.23 -55.85
C GLY A 11 0.87 -3.75 -54.63
N GLU A 12 0.10 -4.26 -53.70
CA GLU A 12 0.33 -5.39 -52.83
C GLU A 12 1.67 -5.58 -52.12
N GLY A 13 1.69 -5.51 -50.80
CA GLY A 13 2.76 -6.09 -50.02
C GLY A 13 2.93 -5.59 -48.60
N VAL A 14 1.93 -5.10 -47.90
CA VAL A 14 2.04 -4.90 -46.45
C VAL A 14 1.25 -5.99 -45.75
N ARG A 15 1.85 -7.15 -45.54
CA ARG A 15 1.39 -8.14 -44.60
C ARG A 15 1.68 -7.61 -43.22
N THR A 16 0.63 -7.15 -42.55
CA THR A 16 0.65 -6.69 -41.17
C THR A 16 1.04 -7.84 -40.25
N MET A 17 2.07 -7.62 -39.43
CA MET A 17 2.52 -8.47 -38.31
C MET A 17 1.53 -8.47 -37.17
N SER A 18 0.23 -8.47 -37.45
CA SER A 18 -0.84 -8.41 -36.40
C SER A 18 -1.46 -9.76 -36.04
N ASP A 19 -1.10 -10.85 -36.72
CA ASP A 19 -1.81 -12.15 -36.54
C ASP A 19 -1.07 -13.21 -35.71
N LYS A 20 -0.02 -12.88 -34.97
CA LYS A 20 0.72 -13.84 -34.14
C LYS A 20 0.60 -13.67 -32.62
N VAL A 21 -0.16 -12.71 -32.12
CA VAL A 21 -0.35 -12.51 -30.67
C VAL A 21 -1.70 -13.09 -30.14
N ALA A 22 -2.52 -13.63 -31.02
CA ALA A 22 -3.88 -14.09 -30.66
C ALA A 22 -4.03 -15.58 -30.36
N ARG A 23 -2.97 -16.29 -29.99
CA ARG A 23 -3.10 -17.68 -29.53
C ARG A 23 -2.26 -17.93 -28.28
N GLY A 24 -2.87 -17.80 -27.11
CA GLY A 24 -2.24 -18.31 -25.89
C GLY A 24 -2.66 -17.74 -24.55
N SER A 25 -3.74 -16.98 -24.44
CA SER A 25 -4.22 -16.58 -23.10
C SER A 25 -5.73 -16.75 -23.03
N ARG A 26 -6.17 -18.00 -22.76
CA ARG A 26 -7.51 -18.21 -22.20
C ARG A 26 -7.49 -17.63 -20.78
N TRP A 27 -7.76 -16.33 -20.70
CA TRP A 27 -8.08 -15.69 -19.43
C TRP A 27 -9.33 -16.37 -18.88
N ILE A 28 -9.14 -17.22 -17.88
CA ILE A 28 -10.22 -17.61 -17.01
C ILE A 28 -10.62 -16.32 -16.30
N LEU A 29 -11.67 -15.68 -16.83
CA LEU A 29 -12.42 -14.63 -16.13
C LEU A 29 -13.07 -15.29 -14.91
N VAL A 30 -12.28 -15.50 -13.85
CA VAL A 30 -12.88 -15.70 -12.53
C VAL A 30 -13.60 -14.40 -12.22
N PRO A 31 -14.91 -14.42 -12.00
CA PRO A 31 -15.69 -13.21 -11.87
C PRO A 31 -15.22 -12.41 -10.67
N ILE A 32 -14.43 -11.36 -10.91
CA ILE A 32 -14.05 -10.33 -9.92
C ILE A 32 -15.32 -9.68 -9.33
N ALA A 33 -16.45 -9.73 -10.07
CA ALA A 33 -17.77 -9.34 -9.58
C ALA A 33 -18.20 -10.07 -8.29
N GLY A 34 -17.82 -11.33 -8.09
CA GLY A 34 -18.12 -12.06 -6.85
C GLY A 34 -17.41 -11.52 -5.62
N ALA A 35 -16.17 -11.04 -5.77
CA ALA A 35 -15.40 -10.46 -4.66
C ALA A 35 -15.92 -9.07 -4.26
N ALA A 36 -16.36 -8.25 -5.21
CA ALA A 36 -16.93 -6.94 -4.94
C ALA A 36 -18.32 -7.05 -4.27
N LEU A 37 -19.16 -8.01 -4.69
CA LEU A 37 -20.45 -8.29 -4.06
C LEU A 37 -20.28 -8.91 -2.67
N ALA A 38 -19.29 -9.76 -2.46
CA ALA A 38 -18.97 -10.31 -1.15
C ALA A 38 -18.50 -9.22 -0.18
N ALA A 39 -17.65 -8.28 -0.61
CA ALA A 39 -17.23 -7.14 0.21
C ALA A 39 -18.41 -6.24 0.60
N GLY A 40 -19.31 -5.94 -0.32
CA GLY A 40 -20.53 -5.15 -0.04
C GLY A 40 -21.53 -5.84 0.90
N TRP A 41 -21.68 -7.16 0.80
CA TRP A 41 -22.57 -7.94 1.64
C TRP A 41 -22.04 -8.04 3.10
N VAL A 42 -20.73 -8.16 3.28
CA VAL A 42 -20.08 -8.22 4.60
C VAL A 42 -20.19 -6.92 5.36
N VAL A 43 -20.01 -5.80 4.68
CA VAL A 43 -20.24 -4.48 5.28
C VAL A 43 -21.69 -4.37 5.78
N ARG A 44 -22.68 -4.90 5.03
CA ARG A 44 -24.10 -4.88 5.46
C ARG A 44 -24.42 -5.86 6.59
N GLN A 45 -23.86 -7.06 6.61
CA GLN A 45 -24.12 -8.02 7.69
C GLN A 45 -23.43 -7.62 9.00
N ARG A 46 -22.20 -7.08 8.93
CA ARG A 46 -21.54 -6.52 10.12
C ARG A 46 -22.26 -5.29 10.64
N ALA A 47 -22.73 -4.40 9.79
CA ALA A 47 -23.55 -3.25 10.22
C ALA A 47 -24.75 -3.67 11.07
N ARG A 48 -25.33 -4.85 10.83
CA ARG A 48 -26.44 -5.40 11.65
C ARG A 48 -25.99 -6.09 12.93
N ARG A 49 -24.78 -6.64 12.99
CA ARG A 49 -24.21 -7.23 14.24
C ARG A 49 -23.60 -6.17 15.14
N ASP A 50 -23.09 -5.09 14.55
CA ASP A 50 -22.42 -4.01 15.29
C ASP A 50 -23.37 -2.95 15.86
N SER A 51 -24.68 -2.98 15.51
CA SER A 51 -25.67 -2.05 16.08
C SER A 51 -25.81 -2.15 17.62
N GLY A 52 -25.36 -3.24 18.21
CA GLY A 52 -25.26 -3.41 19.68
C GLY A 52 -23.90 -3.05 20.28
N GLN A 53 -22.91 -2.69 19.46
CA GLN A 53 -21.54 -2.37 19.87
C GLN A 53 -21.01 -1.07 19.25
N ALA A 54 -21.88 -0.26 18.67
CA ALA A 54 -21.49 1.00 18.03
C ALA A 54 -20.73 1.94 18.97
N ASP A 55 -21.13 1.95 20.24
CA ASP A 55 -20.56 2.78 21.31
C ASP A 55 -19.37 2.13 22.04
N ALA A 56 -18.99 0.90 21.65
CA ALA A 56 -17.79 0.28 22.21
C ALA A 56 -16.53 1.07 21.78
N PRO A 57 -15.44 1.01 22.56
CA PRO A 57 -14.17 1.62 22.18
C PRO A 57 -13.67 1.18 20.80
N ALA A 58 -12.92 2.04 20.13
CA ALA A 58 -12.22 1.73 18.90
C ALA A 58 -11.24 0.56 19.09
N ASP A 59 -11.00 -0.22 18.03
CA ASP A 59 -10.01 -1.31 18.00
C ASP A 59 -8.95 -0.95 16.95
N VAL A 60 -7.77 -0.54 17.42
CA VAL A 60 -6.67 -0.07 16.58
C VAL A 60 -5.78 -1.20 16.04
N GLY A 61 -6.19 -2.47 16.19
CA GLY A 61 -5.40 -3.62 15.72
C GLY A 61 -5.06 -3.57 14.23
N PHE A 62 -5.95 -3.05 13.39
CA PHE A 62 -5.67 -2.85 11.96
C PHE A 62 -4.56 -1.80 11.74
N MET A 63 -4.56 -0.70 12.48
CA MET A 63 -3.52 0.34 12.40
C MET A 63 -2.15 -0.24 12.77
N ARG A 64 -2.08 -1.00 13.87
CA ARG A 64 -0.85 -1.70 14.28
C ARG A 64 -0.34 -2.66 13.20
N ALA A 65 -1.23 -3.38 12.53
CA ALA A 65 -0.85 -4.27 11.42
C ALA A 65 -0.31 -3.48 10.22
N LEU A 66 -0.86 -2.29 9.92
CA LEU A 66 -0.38 -1.40 8.88
C LEU A 66 1.02 -0.87 9.23
N HIS A 67 1.23 -0.42 10.46
CA HIS A 67 2.54 0.00 10.96
C HIS A 67 3.58 -1.13 10.89
N ALA A 68 3.20 -2.35 11.25
CA ALA A 68 4.08 -3.52 11.12
C ALA A 68 4.49 -3.77 9.66
N ALA A 69 3.57 -3.59 8.70
CA ALA A 69 3.87 -3.71 7.28
C ALA A 69 4.84 -2.60 6.79
N LEU A 70 4.66 -1.36 7.26
CA LEU A 70 5.59 -0.26 6.97
C LEU A 70 6.99 -0.53 7.55
N ARG A 71 7.10 -0.97 8.80
CA ARG A 71 8.37 -1.36 9.43
C ARG A 71 9.07 -2.49 8.67
N ARG A 72 8.31 -3.50 8.24
CA ARG A 72 8.81 -4.61 7.43
C ARG A 72 9.44 -4.11 6.12
N ASP A 73 8.76 -3.22 5.41
CA ASP A 73 9.25 -2.72 4.14
C ASP A 73 10.45 -1.77 4.31
N LEU A 74 10.50 -0.97 5.39
CA LEU A 74 11.70 -0.23 5.76
C LEU A 74 12.90 -1.14 6.04
N ALA A 75 12.70 -2.25 6.73
CA ALA A 75 13.77 -3.23 6.96
C ALA A 75 14.28 -3.82 5.63
N ARG A 76 13.37 -4.16 4.71
CA ARG A 76 13.72 -4.63 3.36
C ARG A 76 14.46 -3.58 2.54
N LEU A 77 14.08 -2.31 2.67
CA LEU A 77 14.78 -1.19 2.03
C LEU A 77 16.19 -1.03 2.56
N ARG A 78 16.39 -1.14 3.88
CA ARG A 78 17.72 -1.09 4.51
C ARG A 78 18.60 -2.26 4.04
N ASP A 79 18.04 -3.46 3.96
CA ASP A 79 18.72 -4.64 3.43
C ASP A 79 19.12 -4.47 1.96
N ALA A 80 18.24 -3.87 1.16
CA ALA A 80 18.52 -3.56 -0.24
C ALA A 80 19.62 -2.51 -0.36
N ALA A 81 19.56 -1.43 0.43
CA ALA A 81 20.57 -0.37 0.45
C ALA A 81 21.96 -0.92 0.75
N ALA A 82 22.09 -1.77 1.78
CA ALA A 82 23.36 -2.39 2.15
C ALA A 82 23.98 -3.26 1.04
N ARG A 83 23.15 -3.80 0.13
CA ARG A 83 23.60 -4.67 -0.98
C ARG A 83 23.78 -3.95 -2.31
N LEU A 84 23.20 -2.75 -2.45
CA LEU A 84 23.25 -1.93 -3.66
C LEU A 84 24.35 -0.86 -3.60
N ASP A 85 25.15 -0.83 -2.55
CA ASP A 85 26.19 0.17 -2.37
C ASP A 85 27.10 0.25 -3.60
N GLY A 86 27.22 1.47 -4.16
CA GLY A 86 27.98 1.72 -5.39
C GLY A 86 27.30 1.26 -6.70
N ALA A 87 26.08 0.76 -6.67
CA ALA A 87 25.36 0.37 -7.88
C ALA A 87 24.86 1.59 -8.68
N ALA A 88 24.76 1.43 -10.01
CA ALA A 88 24.27 2.49 -10.92
C ALA A 88 22.76 2.76 -10.83
N GLY A 89 22.06 2.12 -9.92
CA GLY A 89 20.62 2.26 -9.66
C GLY A 89 20.01 0.98 -9.11
N ALA A 90 18.80 1.09 -8.55
CA ALA A 90 18.10 -0.04 -7.97
C ALA A 90 17.41 -0.92 -9.04
N PRO A 91 17.39 -2.26 -8.87
CA PRO A 91 16.68 -3.15 -9.78
C PRO A 91 15.15 -2.93 -9.73
N PRO A 92 14.41 -3.30 -10.81
CA PRO A 92 12.96 -3.09 -10.90
C PRO A 92 12.17 -3.69 -9.73
N THR A 93 12.61 -4.79 -9.16
CA THR A 93 11.99 -5.45 -8.01
C THR A 93 12.09 -4.63 -6.72
N VAL A 94 13.21 -3.95 -6.50
CA VAL A 94 13.40 -3.03 -5.38
C VAL A 94 12.59 -1.75 -5.62
N LEU A 95 12.61 -1.21 -6.84
CA LEU A 95 11.79 -0.04 -7.20
C LEU A 95 10.30 -0.32 -7.03
N ALA A 96 9.82 -1.51 -7.40
CA ALA A 96 8.42 -1.90 -7.20
C ALA A 96 8.05 -2.02 -5.70
N GLY A 97 8.97 -2.49 -4.86
CA GLY A 97 8.81 -2.48 -3.41
C GLY A 97 8.75 -1.06 -2.85
N TRP A 98 9.67 -0.22 -3.27
CA TRP A 98 9.75 1.19 -2.89
C TRP A 98 8.50 1.98 -3.29
N ASP A 99 8.05 1.85 -4.54
CA ASP A 99 6.86 2.55 -5.04
C ASP A 99 5.61 2.15 -4.25
N ALA A 100 5.47 0.87 -3.87
CA ALA A 100 4.38 0.40 -3.03
C ALA A 100 4.47 0.97 -1.60
N PHE A 101 5.63 0.86 -0.95
CA PHE A 101 5.85 1.42 0.39
C PHE A 101 5.50 2.90 0.44
N ARG A 102 6.01 3.69 -0.50
CA ARG A 102 5.76 5.13 -0.57
C ARG A 102 4.27 5.44 -0.74
N ALA A 103 3.59 4.74 -1.65
CA ALA A 103 2.18 4.96 -1.90
C ALA A 103 1.31 4.64 -0.67
N GLU A 104 1.64 3.56 0.06
CA GLU A 104 0.89 3.18 1.27
C GLU A 104 1.18 4.11 2.45
N LEU A 105 2.41 4.58 2.61
CA LEU A 105 2.77 5.58 3.62
C LEU A 105 2.08 6.93 3.36
N ASP A 106 2.12 7.42 2.11
CA ASP A 106 1.45 8.67 1.71
C ASP A 106 -0.07 8.58 1.93
N ASN A 107 -0.69 7.43 1.57
CA ASN A 107 -2.13 7.24 1.77
C ASN A 107 -2.51 7.19 3.26
N HIS A 108 -1.70 6.53 4.08
CA HIS A 108 -1.88 6.41 5.52
C HIS A 108 -1.85 7.79 6.18
N HIS A 109 -0.77 8.56 6.03
CA HIS A 109 -0.64 9.89 6.62
C HIS A 109 -1.69 10.88 6.10
N SER A 110 -2.03 10.82 4.80
CA SER A 110 -3.10 11.67 4.26
C SER A 110 -4.46 11.34 4.85
N ALA A 111 -4.75 10.05 5.10
CA ALA A 111 -6.00 9.66 5.74
C ALA A 111 -6.08 10.13 7.19
N GLU A 112 -4.97 10.11 7.90
CA GLU A 112 -4.90 10.62 9.27
C GLU A 112 -5.07 12.13 9.32
N ASP A 113 -4.30 12.88 8.55
CA ASP A 113 -4.34 14.34 8.54
C ASP A 113 -5.70 14.89 8.12
N GLU A 114 -6.34 14.28 7.12
CA GLU A 114 -7.58 14.77 6.54
C GLU A 114 -8.84 14.22 7.20
N ASP A 115 -8.79 12.97 7.71
CA ASP A 115 -10.01 12.28 8.15
C ASP A 115 -9.97 11.90 9.65
N LEU A 116 -8.82 11.47 10.20
CA LEU A 116 -8.73 10.95 11.56
C LEU A 116 -8.50 12.06 12.59
N TRP A 117 -7.45 12.89 12.41
CA TRP A 117 -7.12 13.94 13.38
C TRP A 117 -8.23 14.96 13.56
N PRO A 118 -8.97 15.41 12.52
CA PRO A 118 -10.11 16.28 12.71
C PRO A 118 -11.25 15.67 13.52
N VAL A 119 -11.44 14.34 13.46
CA VAL A 119 -12.45 13.65 14.29
C VAL A 119 -11.96 13.53 15.72
N LEU A 120 -10.74 13.03 15.94
CA LEU A 120 -10.16 12.86 17.26
C LEU A 120 -10.11 14.18 18.04
N ARG A 121 -9.66 15.26 17.43
CA ARG A 121 -9.60 16.62 18.04
C ARG A 121 -10.94 17.12 18.56
N ARG A 122 -12.07 16.70 18.01
CA ARG A 122 -13.41 17.10 18.48
C ARG A 122 -13.80 16.39 19.77
N GLU A 123 -13.24 15.23 20.01
CA GLU A 123 -13.50 14.44 21.20
C GLU A 123 -12.52 14.76 22.34
N LEU A 124 -11.40 15.40 22.04
CA LEU A 124 -10.37 15.78 23.02
C LEU A 124 -10.66 17.15 23.65
N SER A 125 -10.36 17.28 24.94
CA SER A 125 -10.42 18.55 25.67
C SER A 125 -9.17 18.85 26.49
N ASP A 126 -8.33 17.84 26.73
CA ASP A 126 -7.06 18.01 27.43
C ASP A 126 -6.00 18.62 26.52
N PRO A 127 -5.31 19.71 26.94
CA PRO A 127 -4.30 20.34 26.12
C PRO A 127 -3.10 19.45 25.80
N GLY A 128 -2.75 18.51 26.67
CA GLY A 128 -1.66 17.56 26.45
C GLY A 128 -2.02 16.53 25.37
N GLU A 129 -3.27 16.03 25.39
CA GLU A 129 -3.78 15.11 24.37
C GLU A 129 -3.86 15.81 23.00
N LEU A 130 -4.31 17.05 22.96
CA LEU A 130 -4.31 17.87 21.72
C LEU A 130 -2.90 18.10 21.20
N ALA A 131 -1.92 18.37 22.07
CA ALA A 131 -0.52 18.56 21.71
C ALA A 131 0.09 17.27 21.10
N ALA A 132 -0.30 16.08 21.56
CA ALA A 132 0.13 14.82 20.97
C ALA A 132 -0.34 14.68 19.51
N VAL A 133 -1.59 15.05 19.22
CA VAL A 133 -2.12 15.04 17.84
C VAL A 133 -1.42 16.12 16.97
N ASP A 134 -1.10 17.29 17.55
CA ASP A 134 -0.36 18.33 16.83
C ASP A 134 1.06 17.89 16.48
N ALA A 135 1.69 17.08 17.34
CA ALA A 135 3.01 16.51 17.08
C ALA A 135 2.97 15.57 15.87
N MET A 136 1.94 14.71 15.71
CA MET A 136 1.80 13.83 14.54
C MET A 136 1.79 14.65 13.24
N VAL A 137 0.98 15.70 13.19
CA VAL A 137 0.93 16.59 12.01
C VAL A 137 2.27 17.26 11.72
N ALA A 138 3.05 17.59 12.76
CA ALA A 138 4.38 18.17 12.58
C ALA A 138 5.38 17.14 12.04
N GLU A 139 5.34 15.91 12.55
CA GLU A 139 6.20 14.79 12.11
C GLU A 139 5.90 14.40 10.66
N HIS A 140 4.64 14.32 10.24
CA HIS A 140 4.25 14.05 8.85
C HIS A 140 4.91 15.02 7.86
N ARG A 141 5.14 16.28 8.24
CA ARG A 141 5.76 17.28 7.36
C ARG A 141 7.24 17.03 7.09
N GLU A 142 7.91 16.26 7.93
CA GLU A 142 9.33 15.92 7.74
C GLU A 142 9.54 14.76 6.77
N ILE A 143 8.56 13.86 6.64
CA ILE A 143 8.65 12.61 5.89
C ILE A 143 8.82 12.82 4.37
N PRO A 144 8.11 13.75 3.70
CA PRO A 144 8.23 13.93 2.25
C PRO A 144 9.65 14.26 1.77
N ALA A 145 10.41 15.04 2.54
CA ALA A 145 11.80 15.36 2.20
C ALA A 145 12.71 14.12 2.28
N ALA A 146 12.50 13.27 3.29
CA ALA A 146 13.24 12.02 3.44
C ALA A 146 12.89 11.01 2.33
N LEU A 147 11.60 10.89 1.97
CA LEU A 147 11.15 10.07 0.84
C LEU A 147 11.77 10.53 -0.50
N ALA A 148 11.80 11.85 -0.75
CA ALA A 148 12.40 12.40 -1.97
C ALA A 148 13.90 12.10 -2.08
N ALA A 149 14.63 12.14 -0.95
CA ALA A 149 16.05 11.82 -0.94
C ALA A 149 16.32 10.34 -1.29
N VAL A 150 15.52 9.41 -0.75
CA VAL A 150 15.61 7.98 -1.08
C VAL A 150 15.22 7.74 -2.55
N ASP A 151 14.14 8.38 -3.05
CA ASP A 151 13.70 8.24 -4.43
C ASP A 151 14.80 8.68 -5.42
N ALA A 152 15.45 9.81 -5.14
CA ALA A 152 16.55 10.31 -5.96
C ALA A 152 17.74 9.34 -5.95
N ALA A 153 18.13 8.79 -4.79
CA ALA A 153 19.23 7.84 -4.67
C ALA A 153 18.95 6.51 -5.39
N LEU A 154 17.73 5.96 -5.23
CA LEU A 154 17.32 4.71 -5.90
C LEU A 154 17.31 4.82 -7.43
N ARG A 155 16.90 5.98 -7.98
CA ARG A 155 16.76 6.20 -9.44
C ARG A 155 18.00 6.80 -10.07
N GLY A 156 18.75 7.61 -9.34
CA GLY A 156 19.93 8.32 -9.86
C GLY A 156 21.25 7.60 -9.63
N GLY A 157 21.28 6.60 -8.76
CA GLY A 157 22.52 6.00 -8.27
C GLY A 157 23.22 6.89 -7.22
N GLY A 158 24.18 6.34 -6.54
CA GLY A 158 24.96 7.03 -5.50
C GLY A 158 24.81 6.40 -4.12
N ASP A 159 25.12 7.18 -3.09
CA ASP A 159 24.98 6.72 -1.70
C ASP A 159 23.49 6.58 -1.33
N LEU A 160 23.06 5.35 -1.12
CA LEU A 160 21.70 5.01 -0.70
C LEU A 160 21.60 4.85 0.82
N ALA A 161 22.71 4.56 1.50
CA ALA A 161 22.71 4.23 2.92
C ALA A 161 22.23 5.41 3.79
N ALA A 162 22.81 6.59 3.60
CA ALA A 162 22.48 7.77 4.39
C ALA A 162 21.02 8.23 4.22
N PRO A 163 20.45 8.36 2.99
CA PRO A 163 19.03 8.65 2.79
C PRO A 163 18.09 7.61 3.42
N VAL A 164 18.40 6.33 3.29
CA VAL A 164 17.57 5.24 3.83
C VAL A 164 17.60 5.23 5.36
N GLU A 165 18.77 5.46 5.98
CA GLU A 165 18.87 5.55 7.45
C GLU A 165 18.08 6.75 7.98
N ARG A 166 18.20 7.91 7.31
CA ARG A 166 17.42 9.10 7.68
C ARG A 166 15.92 8.85 7.59
N LEU A 167 15.43 8.27 6.48
CA LEU A 167 14.01 7.93 6.32
C LEU A 167 13.58 6.94 7.40
N SER A 168 14.38 5.90 7.63
CA SER A 168 14.09 4.88 8.65
C SER A 168 13.94 5.50 10.04
N SER A 169 14.86 6.38 10.44
CA SER A 169 14.76 7.08 11.73
C SER A 169 13.45 7.86 11.81
N VAL A 170 13.20 8.76 10.84
CA VAL A 170 12.02 9.63 10.88
C VAL A 170 10.72 8.84 10.95
N VAL A 171 10.58 7.80 10.10
CA VAL A 171 9.34 7.00 10.07
C VAL A 171 9.19 6.11 11.30
N LEU A 172 10.27 5.45 11.75
CA LEU A 172 10.19 4.58 12.92
C LEU A 172 9.91 5.34 14.21
N ASP A 173 10.54 6.52 14.39
CA ASP A 173 10.33 7.40 15.55
C ASP A 173 8.86 7.90 15.57
N HIS A 174 8.34 8.29 14.39
CA HIS A 174 6.94 8.70 14.22
C HIS A 174 5.97 7.55 14.59
N LEU A 175 6.11 6.36 13.97
CA LEU A 175 5.23 5.22 14.24
C LEU A 175 5.27 4.79 15.72
N GLU A 176 6.44 4.85 16.37
CA GLU A 176 6.58 4.56 17.79
C GLU A 176 5.88 5.61 18.66
N HIS A 177 6.02 6.89 18.29
CA HIS A 177 5.37 7.99 19.00
C HIS A 177 3.84 7.89 18.90
N GLU A 178 3.32 7.66 17.71
CA GLU A 178 1.89 7.48 17.51
C GLU A 178 1.33 6.29 18.30
N GLU A 179 1.99 5.13 18.23
CA GLU A 179 1.56 3.93 18.96
C GLU A 179 1.57 4.11 20.48
N ARG A 180 2.48 4.94 21.00
CA ARG A 180 2.62 5.18 22.42
C ARG A 180 1.62 6.22 22.92
N GLU A 181 1.44 7.32 22.19
CA GLU A 181 0.67 8.47 22.67
C GLU A 181 -0.72 8.58 22.06
N VAL A 182 -0.88 8.32 20.74
CA VAL A 182 -2.11 8.66 20.02
C VAL A 182 -3.05 7.47 19.84
N LEU A 183 -2.56 6.26 19.55
CA LEU A 183 -3.44 5.09 19.47
C LEU A 183 -4.22 4.83 20.77
N PRO A 184 -3.66 5.01 21.99
CA PRO A 184 -4.43 4.94 23.22
C PRO A 184 -5.52 6.03 23.36
N LEU A 185 -5.31 7.22 22.76
CA LEU A 185 -6.35 8.27 22.72
C LEU A 185 -7.49 7.85 21.80
N ILE A 186 -7.19 7.28 20.64
CA ILE A 186 -8.19 6.74 19.73
C ILE A 186 -9.06 5.69 20.43
N GLU A 187 -8.44 4.72 21.11
CA GLU A 187 -9.15 3.68 21.85
C GLU A 187 -10.01 4.24 22.99
N ARG A 188 -9.60 5.34 23.63
CA ARG A 188 -10.29 5.96 24.75
C ARG A 188 -11.43 6.88 24.31
N HIS A 189 -11.24 7.64 23.27
CA HIS A 189 -12.11 8.75 22.90
C HIS A 189 -12.99 8.47 21.67
N LEU A 190 -12.58 7.55 20.77
CA LEU A 190 -13.40 7.21 19.61
C LEU A 190 -14.24 5.97 19.85
N THR A 191 -15.48 6.01 19.41
CA THR A 191 -16.33 4.85 19.31
C THR A 191 -15.91 3.95 18.15
N ARG A 192 -16.26 2.68 18.23
CA ARG A 192 -16.08 1.72 17.12
C ARG A 192 -16.77 2.18 15.84
N ALA A 193 -17.87 2.89 15.93
CA ALA A 193 -18.57 3.43 14.78
C ALA A 193 -17.74 4.54 14.08
N GLN A 194 -17.18 5.47 14.85
CA GLN A 194 -16.30 6.53 14.32
C GLN A 194 -15.03 5.95 13.70
N TRP A 195 -14.38 5.02 14.41
CA TRP A 195 -13.21 4.31 13.91
C TRP A 195 -13.47 3.57 12.61
N ARG A 196 -14.58 2.84 12.54
CA ARG A 196 -14.99 2.15 11.33
C ARG A 196 -15.26 3.09 10.16
N ALA A 197 -15.88 4.25 10.42
CA ALA A 197 -16.09 5.27 9.39
C ALA A 197 -14.75 5.73 8.82
N PHE A 198 -13.75 5.98 9.65
CA PHE A 198 -12.39 6.30 9.22
C PHE A 198 -11.78 5.19 8.36
N LEU A 199 -11.80 3.92 8.81
CA LEU A 199 -11.25 2.80 8.02
C LEU A 199 -11.94 2.62 6.66
N LEU A 200 -13.22 2.94 6.55
CA LEU A 200 -13.94 2.92 5.27
C LEU A 200 -13.48 4.06 4.36
N THR A 201 -13.27 5.25 4.90
CA THR A 201 -12.75 6.40 4.15
C THR A 201 -11.33 6.13 3.66
N GLU A 202 -10.46 5.64 4.52
CA GLU A 202 -9.09 5.24 4.16
C GLU A 202 -9.07 4.18 3.05
N ARG A 203 -9.91 3.15 3.16
CA ARG A 203 -10.07 2.16 2.10
C ARG A 203 -10.50 2.79 0.78
N ASP A 204 -11.45 3.74 0.81
CA ASP A 204 -12.06 4.32 -0.39
C ASP A 204 -11.14 5.35 -1.08
N ARG A 205 -10.09 5.84 -0.40
CA ARG A 205 -8.98 6.59 -1.01
C ARG A 205 -8.25 5.76 -2.07
N ARG A 206 -8.14 4.44 -1.87
CA ARG A 206 -7.56 3.53 -2.88
C ARG A 206 -8.58 3.20 -3.96
N PRO A 207 -8.21 3.30 -5.25
CA PRO A 207 -9.04 2.80 -6.36
C PRO A 207 -9.44 1.33 -6.13
N PRO A 208 -10.66 0.91 -6.50
CA PRO A 208 -11.12 -0.47 -6.27
C PRO A 208 -10.18 -1.56 -6.81
N ARG A 209 -9.46 -1.28 -7.90
CA ARG A 209 -8.48 -2.21 -8.51
C ARG A 209 -7.23 -2.42 -7.66
N GLU A 210 -6.88 -1.49 -6.78
CA GLU A 210 -5.67 -1.51 -5.95
C GLU A 210 -5.91 -2.13 -4.56
N ARG A 211 -7.17 -2.14 -4.09
CA ARG A 211 -7.55 -2.70 -2.78
C ARG A 211 -7.14 -4.17 -2.57
N PRO A 212 -7.22 -5.06 -3.58
CA PRO A 212 -6.73 -6.44 -3.43
C PRO A 212 -5.21 -6.50 -3.24
N GLU A 213 -4.46 -5.59 -3.86
CA GLU A 213 -3.00 -5.51 -3.74
C GLU A 213 -2.58 -4.98 -2.37
N PHE A 214 -3.26 -3.96 -1.87
CA PHE A 214 -3.10 -3.47 -0.50
C PHE A 214 -3.32 -4.59 0.53
N LEU A 215 -4.40 -5.39 0.38
CA LEU A 215 -4.65 -6.52 1.27
C LEU A 215 -3.51 -7.55 1.23
N ALA A 216 -2.96 -7.82 0.05
CA ALA A 216 -1.84 -8.74 -0.07
C ALA A 216 -0.55 -8.14 0.51
N TRP A 217 -0.34 -6.84 0.37
CA TRP A 217 0.80 -6.12 0.92
C TRP A 217 0.79 -6.08 2.45
N ILE A 218 -0.32 -5.73 3.08
CA ILE A 218 -0.40 -5.64 4.56
C ILE A 218 -0.22 -7.01 5.22
N LEU A 219 -0.61 -8.08 4.54
CA LEU A 219 -0.52 -9.46 5.02
C LEU A 219 0.75 -10.19 4.57
N ASP A 220 1.61 -9.56 3.77
CA ASP A 220 2.85 -10.15 3.31
C ASP A 220 3.84 -10.27 4.47
N ASP A 221 4.22 -11.51 4.79
CA ASP A 221 5.13 -11.78 5.92
C ASP A 221 4.68 -11.18 7.26
N ALA A 222 3.37 -11.02 7.44
CA ALA A 222 2.79 -10.47 8.65
C ALA A 222 2.87 -11.46 9.81
N GLY A 223 3.15 -10.96 11.01
CA GLY A 223 3.08 -11.73 12.24
C GLY A 223 1.68 -12.31 12.48
N GLU A 224 1.56 -13.37 13.25
CA GLU A 224 0.29 -14.06 13.49
C GLU A 224 -0.79 -13.12 14.06
N GLN A 225 -0.42 -12.25 14.99
CA GLN A 225 -1.33 -11.29 15.62
C GLN A 225 -1.83 -10.25 14.61
N ASP A 226 -0.94 -9.66 13.81
CA ASP A 226 -1.27 -8.65 12.80
C ASP A 226 -2.12 -9.27 11.68
N ALA A 227 -1.74 -10.47 11.21
CA ALA A 227 -2.54 -11.19 10.24
C ALA A 227 -3.94 -11.51 10.77
N ALA A 228 -4.08 -11.87 12.04
CA ALA A 228 -5.38 -12.11 12.67
C ALA A 228 -6.22 -10.83 12.73
N ALA A 229 -5.63 -9.68 13.10
CA ALA A 229 -6.33 -8.40 13.15
C ALA A 229 -6.93 -8.02 11.78
N VAL A 230 -6.19 -8.25 10.69
CA VAL A 230 -6.66 -7.98 9.32
C VAL A 230 -7.66 -9.06 8.84
N LEU A 231 -7.31 -10.35 9.00
CA LEU A 231 -8.11 -11.44 8.44
C LEU A 231 -9.46 -11.62 9.14
N THR A 232 -9.59 -11.28 10.43
CA THR A 232 -10.88 -11.33 11.14
C THR A 232 -11.88 -10.36 10.57
N GLU A 233 -11.41 -9.24 9.99
CA GLU A 233 -12.24 -8.26 9.31
C GLU A 233 -12.79 -8.77 7.96
N LEU A 234 -12.20 -9.82 7.39
CA LEU A 234 -12.62 -10.37 6.11
C LEU A 234 -13.65 -11.52 6.27
N PRO A 235 -14.64 -11.63 5.37
CA PRO A 235 -15.52 -12.79 5.32
C PRO A 235 -14.76 -14.05 4.89
N PRO A 236 -15.23 -15.24 5.26
CA PRO A 236 -14.59 -16.50 4.88
C PRO A 236 -14.29 -16.64 3.37
N PRO A 237 -15.20 -16.26 2.44
CA PRO A 237 -14.89 -16.30 1.01
C PRO A 237 -13.72 -15.39 0.61
N ALA A 238 -13.62 -14.18 1.19
CA ALA A 238 -12.54 -13.25 0.88
C ALA A 238 -11.19 -13.77 1.42
N ARG A 239 -11.16 -14.42 2.59
CA ARG A 239 -9.97 -15.10 3.12
C ARG A 239 -9.49 -16.20 2.17
N LEU A 240 -10.42 -16.95 1.58
CA LEU A 240 -10.08 -18.00 0.60
C LEU A 240 -9.48 -17.39 -0.67
N VAL A 241 -10.10 -16.32 -1.20
CA VAL A 241 -9.58 -15.56 -2.37
C VAL A 241 -8.19 -15.01 -2.07
N TYR A 242 -7.99 -14.40 -0.89
CA TYR A 242 -6.67 -13.95 -0.48
C TYR A 242 -5.63 -15.08 -0.57
N ARG A 243 -5.86 -16.19 0.13
CA ARG A 243 -4.89 -17.30 0.19
C ARG A 243 -4.63 -17.98 -1.15
N ARG A 244 -5.65 -18.13 -2.01
CA ARG A 244 -5.55 -18.88 -3.27
C ARG A 244 -5.17 -18.03 -4.48
N VAL A 245 -5.40 -16.72 -4.42
CA VAL A 245 -5.23 -15.84 -5.58
C VAL A 245 -4.33 -14.65 -5.27
N LEU A 246 -4.64 -13.87 -4.24
CA LEU A 246 -3.95 -12.59 -4.01
C LEU A 246 -2.53 -12.80 -3.50
N GLN A 247 -2.36 -13.61 -2.46
CA GLN A 247 -1.04 -13.91 -1.89
C GLN A 247 -0.07 -14.52 -2.91
N PRO A 248 -0.41 -15.56 -3.68
CA PRO A 248 0.51 -16.09 -4.70
C PRO A 248 0.85 -15.09 -5.81
N ARG A 249 -0.13 -14.25 -6.21
CA ARG A 249 0.10 -13.21 -7.22
C ARG A 249 1.03 -12.11 -6.70
N TYR A 250 0.87 -11.71 -5.44
CA TYR A 250 1.74 -10.72 -4.82
C TYR A 250 3.17 -11.27 -4.67
N ALA A 251 3.32 -12.48 -4.17
CA ALA A 251 4.62 -13.14 -4.03
C ALA A 251 5.37 -13.29 -5.38
N ALA A 252 4.64 -13.54 -6.48
CA ALA A 252 5.21 -13.64 -7.81
C ALA A 252 5.77 -12.31 -8.38
N GLN A 253 5.50 -11.18 -7.73
CA GLN A 253 6.08 -9.88 -8.11
C GLN A 253 7.53 -9.73 -7.64
N HIS A 254 7.99 -10.59 -6.72
CA HIS A 254 9.34 -10.61 -6.19
C HIS A 254 9.84 -9.24 -5.70
N ARG A 255 8.96 -8.44 -5.12
CA ARG A 255 9.30 -7.12 -4.58
C ARG A 255 10.44 -7.24 -3.58
N TRP A 256 11.33 -6.25 -3.57
CA TRP A 256 12.52 -6.20 -2.75
C TRP A 256 13.61 -7.26 -3.04
N GLN A 257 13.37 -8.19 -3.97
CA GLN A 257 14.38 -9.20 -4.30
C GLN A 257 15.49 -8.61 -5.17
N LEU A 258 16.71 -8.80 -4.73
CA LEU A 258 17.88 -8.47 -5.53
C LEU A 258 18.18 -9.62 -6.51
N PRO A 259 18.66 -9.32 -7.72
CA PRO A 259 19.13 -10.37 -8.62
C PRO A 259 20.22 -11.18 -7.93
N SER A 260 20.17 -12.49 -8.06
CA SER A 260 21.25 -13.35 -7.58
C SER A 260 22.56 -12.87 -8.20
N PRO A 261 23.66 -12.77 -7.46
CA PRO A 261 24.95 -12.48 -8.04
C PRO A 261 25.18 -13.51 -9.16
N ALA A 262 25.36 -13.03 -10.41
CA ALA A 262 25.69 -13.90 -11.51
C ALA A 262 26.87 -14.76 -11.09
N GLY A 263 26.71 -16.09 -11.06
CA GLY A 263 27.76 -16.99 -10.67
C GLY A 263 28.98 -16.65 -11.52
N LYS A 264 30.08 -16.34 -10.85
CA LYS A 264 31.39 -16.27 -11.52
C LYS A 264 31.60 -17.66 -12.09
N ALA A 265 31.38 -17.78 -13.43
CA ALA A 265 31.75 -18.96 -14.18
C ALA A 265 33.28 -19.01 -14.32
#